data_2b59319f517a3979b7ae3e2fc0fdedd4
#
_entry.id   2b59319f517a3979b7ae3e2fc0fdedd4
#
_cell.length_a   1.000
_cell.length_b   1.000
_cell.length_c   1.000
_cell.angle_alpha   90.00
_cell.angle_beta   90.00
_cell.angle_gamma   90.00
#
_symmetry.space_group_name_H-M   'P 1'
#
loop_
_entity.id
_entity.type
_entity.pdbx_description
1 polymer ?
#
loop_
_entity_poly.entity_id
_entity_poly.type
_entity_poly.pdbx_seq_one_letter_code
_entity_poly.pdbx_strand_id
1 'polypeptide(L)'
;MSESVTEPAQTGALPLLVAVLGPTGSGKSQLAARLAANLRGDVVSCDSVAIYREMEIGAAKPSRAQRLLAPHHLLDVVAPNEQFSAGDYSRLARTAIAEISSRGRVPIVAGGTGLYLRALLEGLFDAPARDENLRERLRQTADRRGAGYVHRLLQKLDAEAAARIHANDLPKTLRALEVTLAAGAPMTSAWNAGRDPLVGYRVVKLGLNPDRKLLYQRIDRRAEQMFAAGLLQETEQLIARYGADCWPLQSLGYRQAQAVLRGDMSEAEAIAATAQGHRNYAKRQMTWFRREQDVNWVEKFGEEALADAMRPLAVP
;
A
#
# COMPACT_ATOMS: atom_id res chain seq x y z
N MET A 1 -33.56 -30.61 -34.25
CA MET A 1 -33.81 -30.63 -32.79
C MET A 1 -32.50 -30.18 -32.15
N SER A 2 -32.46 -28.90 -31.80
CA SER A 2 -31.27 -28.27 -31.13
C SER A 2 -31.52 -28.33 -29.64
N GLU A 3 -30.75 -29.13 -28.95
CA GLU A 3 -30.70 -29.12 -27.48
C GLU A 3 -29.93 -27.88 -27.03
N SER A 4 -30.66 -26.95 -26.42
CA SER A 4 -30.10 -25.83 -25.70
C SER A 4 -29.49 -26.34 -24.41
N VAL A 5 -28.14 -26.33 -24.35
CA VAL A 5 -27.39 -26.55 -23.11
C VAL A 5 -27.60 -25.32 -22.23
N THR A 6 -28.48 -25.46 -21.27
CA THR A 6 -28.68 -24.48 -20.18
C THR A 6 -27.47 -24.61 -19.25
N GLU A 7 -26.60 -23.59 -19.21
CA GLU A 7 -25.61 -23.46 -18.17
C GLU A 7 -26.33 -23.40 -16.80
N PRO A 8 -25.88 -24.14 -15.78
CA PRO A 8 -26.45 -24.06 -14.45
C PRO A 8 -26.13 -22.70 -13.84
N ALA A 9 -27.17 -21.92 -13.56
CA ALA A 9 -27.08 -20.70 -12.77
C ALA A 9 -26.41 -21.04 -11.40
N GLN A 10 -25.19 -20.59 -11.18
CA GLN A 10 -24.53 -20.68 -9.88
C GLN A 10 -25.25 -19.72 -8.92
N THR A 11 -26.28 -20.20 -8.22
CA THR A 11 -26.91 -19.57 -7.06
C THR A 11 -26.06 -19.78 -5.81
N GLY A 12 -24.79 -19.46 -5.86
CA GLY A 12 -23.88 -19.50 -4.71
C GLY A 12 -23.59 -18.08 -4.23
N ALA A 13 -23.62 -17.84 -2.92
CA ALA A 13 -23.17 -16.58 -2.34
C ALA A 13 -21.75 -16.27 -2.79
N LEU A 14 -21.45 -15.00 -3.12
CA LEU A 14 -20.12 -14.57 -3.55
C LEU A 14 -19.05 -14.93 -2.49
N PRO A 15 -17.87 -15.43 -2.89
CA PRO A 15 -16.80 -15.71 -1.95
C PRO A 15 -16.40 -14.47 -1.16
N LEU A 16 -16.13 -14.65 0.13
CA LEU A 16 -15.75 -13.58 1.03
C LEU A 16 -14.31 -13.12 0.75
N LEU A 17 -14.12 -11.80 0.68
CA LEU A 17 -12.82 -11.13 0.72
C LEU A 17 -12.83 -10.13 1.89
N VAL A 18 -11.89 -10.24 2.81
CA VAL A 18 -11.75 -9.31 3.93
C VAL A 18 -10.62 -8.32 3.68
N ALA A 19 -10.86 -7.02 3.86
CA ALA A 19 -9.84 -5.98 3.76
C ALA A 19 -9.63 -5.31 5.13
N VAL A 20 -8.45 -5.49 5.75
CA VAL A 20 -8.09 -4.92 7.06
C VAL A 20 -7.30 -3.65 6.88
N LEU A 21 -7.91 -2.52 7.22
CA LEU A 21 -7.42 -1.16 7.02
C LEU A 21 -7.06 -0.50 8.37
N GLY A 22 -6.31 0.60 8.30
CA GLY A 22 -6.03 1.42 9.48
C GLY A 22 -4.61 1.96 9.49
N PRO A 23 -4.24 2.81 10.47
CA PRO A 23 -2.95 3.45 10.54
C PRO A 23 -1.82 2.50 10.92
N THR A 24 -0.58 2.88 10.62
CA THR A 24 0.59 2.18 11.16
C THR A 24 0.52 2.17 12.69
N GLY A 25 0.97 1.09 13.33
CA GLY A 25 0.89 0.92 14.78
C GLY A 25 -0.47 0.43 15.33
N SER A 26 -1.54 0.35 14.52
CA SER A 26 -2.87 -0.10 14.98
C SER A 26 -2.99 -1.62 15.20
N GLY A 27 -2.03 -2.42 14.75
CA GLY A 27 -2.08 -3.89 14.90
C GLY A 27 -2.79 -4.64 13.78
N LYS A 28 -2.94 -4.05 12.59
CA LYS A 28 -3.57 -4.68 11.42
C LYS A 28 -3.05 -6.08 11.11
N SER A 29 -1.73 -6.25 11.08
CA SER A 29 -1.09 -7.54 10.77
C SER A 29 -1.46 -8.61 11.80
N GLN A 30 -1.55 -8.23 13.08
CA GLN A 30 -1.96 -9.13 14.16
C GLN A 30 -3.43 -9.53 14.01
N LEU A 31 -4.33 -8.56 13.75
CA LEU A 31 -5.74 -8.86 13.49
C LEU A 31 -5.91 -9.75 12.26
N ALA A 32 -5.22 -9.43 11.16
CA ALA A 32 -5.32 -10.21 9.92
C ALA A 32 -4.88 -11.66 10.10
N ALA A 33 -3.76 -11.91 10.81
CA ALA A 33 -3.30 -13.27 11.11
C ALA A 33 -4.31 -14.04 11.99
N ARG A 34 -4.95 -13.37 12.97
CA ARG A 34 -5.99 -13.98 13.80
C ARG A 34 -7.27 -14.27 13.01
N LEU A 35 -7.70 -13.33 12.15
CA LEU A 35 -8.84 -13.57 11.26
C LEU A 35 -8.57 -14.73 10.31
N ALA A 36 -7.36 -14.80 9.73
CA ALA A 36 -6.97 -15.89 8.86
C ALA A 36 -7.01 -17.25 9.57
N ALA A 37 -6.52 -17.34 10.79
CA ALA A 37 -6.59 -18.56 11.60
C ALA A 37 -8.06 -18.98 11.87
N ASN A 38 -8.95 -18.03 12.19
CA ASN A 38 -10.35 -18.32 12.50
C ASN A 38 -11.19 -18.67 11.25
N LEU A 39 -10.89 -18.05 10.10
CA LEU A 39 -11.67 -18.20 8.86
C LEU A 39 -11.08 -19.22 7.88
N ARG A 40 -10.05 -19.96 8.28
CA ARG A 40 -9.24 -20.80 7.37
C ARG A 40 -8.77 -20.01 6.15
N GLY A 41 -8.26 -18.80 6.40
CA GLY A 41 -7.86 -17.87 5.36
C GLY A 41 -6.35 -17.78 5.19
N ASP A 42 -5.93 -16.97 4.21
CA ASP A 42 -4.54 -16.55 3.98
C ASP A 42 -4.47 -15.02 3.97
N VAL A 43 -3.35 -14.47 4.44
CA VAL A 43 -3.12 -13.03 4.46
C VAL A 43 -2.44 -12.58 3.16
N VAL A 44 -2.97 -11.54 2.52
CA VAL A 44 -2.35 -10.86 1.36
C VAL A 44 -1.85 -9.51 1.84
N SER A 45 -0.53 -9.30 1.86
CA SER A 45 0.07 -8.04 2.29
C SER A 45 -0.29 -6.89 1.35
N CYS A 46 -0.73 -5.76 1.92
CA CYS A 46 -1.04 -4.52 1.19
C CYS A 46 -0.14 -3.38 1.70
N ASP A 47 1.18 -3.61 1.63
CA ASP A 47 2.20 -2.69 2.12
C ASP A 47 3.30 -2.50 1.07
N SER A 48 3.61 -1.23 0.74
CA SER A 48 4.54 -0.87 -0.31
C SER A 48 6.02 -1.00 0.07
N VAL A 49 6.33 -1.36 1.30
CA VAL A 49 7.69 -1.61 1.77
C VAL A 49 7.90 -3.09 2.12
N ALA A 50 6.90 -3.75 2.69
CA ALA A 50 6.98 -5.17 3.04
C ALA A 50 7.10 -6.11 1.81
N ILE A 51 6.82 -5.61 0.61
CA ILE A 51 6.98 -6.33 -0.66
C ILE A 51 8.45 -6.61 -1.01
N TYR A 52 9.39 -5.79 -0.50
CA TYR A 52 10.82 -5.90 -0.80
C TYR A 52 11.50 -6.93 0.09
N ARG A 53 12.36 -7.76 -0.52
CA ARG A 53 13.20 -8.75 0.18
C ARG A 53 14.17 -8.07 1.14
N GLU A 54 14.55 -8.77 2.20
CA GLU A 54 15.61 -8.35 3.15
C GLU A 54 15.30 -7.07 3.94
N MET A 55 14.14 -6.44 3.72
CA MET A 55 13.68 -5.27 4.48
C MET A 55 12.72 -5.74 5.58
N GLU A 56 13.25 -6.22 6.71
CA GLU A 56 12.46 -6.84 7.78
C GLU A 56 12.07 -5.85 8.88
N ILE A 57 13.08 -5.17 9.46
CA ILE A 57 12.92 -4.33 10.64
C ILE A 57 12.22 -3.03 10.28
N GLY A 58 12.77 -2.29 9.32
CA GLY A 58 12.21 -1.00 8.92
C GLY A 58 10.86 -1.12 8.21
N ALA A 59 10.61 -2.19 7.46
CA ALA A 59 9.30 -2.52 6.90
C ALA A 59 8.32 -3.03 7.97
N ALA A 60 8.81 -3.42 9.14
CA ALA A 60 8.05 -4.05 10.23
C ALA A 60 7.14 -5.18 9.72
N LYS A 61 7.70 -6.10 8.98
CA LYS A 61 7.02 -7.26 8.45
C LYS A 61 6.38 -8.10 9.57
N PRO A 62 5.37 -8.91 9.26
CA PRO A 62 4.76 -9.81 10.24
C PRO A 62 5.81 -10.71 10.90
N SER A 63 5.75 -10.82 12.23
CA SER A 63 6.66 -11.65 12.99
C SER A 63 6.53 -13.13 12.61
N ARG A 64 7.54 -13.94 12.95
CA ARG A 64 7.49 -15.40 12.75
C ARG A 64 6.24 -16.01 13.37
N ALA A 65 5.85 -15.57 14.57
CA ALA A 65 4.65 -16.04 15.24
C ALA A 65 3.37 -15.73 14.43
N GLN A 66 3.27 -14.54 13.83
CA GLN A 66 2.14 -14.18 12.97
C GLN A 66 2.14 -14.98 11.66
N ARG A 67 3.31 -15.22 11.05
CA ARG A 67 3.43 -16.04 9.84
C ARG A 67 3.11 -17.53 10.08
N LEU A 68 3.26 -18.02 11.31
CA LEU A 68 2.88 -19.38 11.71
C LEU A 68 1.36 -19.55 11.88
N LEU A 69 0.61 -18.47 12.17
CA LEU A 69 -0.85 -18.53 12.32
C LEU A 69 -1.57 -18.73 10.98
N ALA A 70 -1.03 -18.20 9.90
CA ALA A 70 -1.61 -18.32 8.56
C ALA A 70 -0.55 -18.07 7.48
N PRO A 71 -0.71 -18.62 6.26
CA PRO A 71 0.11 -18.25 5.12
C PRO A 71 0.00 -16.75 4.80
N HIS A 72 1.14 -16.15 4.41
CA HIS A 72 1.21 -14.76 3.99
C HIS A 72 1.71 -14.68 2.56
N HIS A 73 1.02 -13.91 1.74
CA HIS A 73 1.35 -13.63 0.35
C HIS A 73 1.80 -12.18 0.17
N LEU A 74 2.55 -11.91 -0.87
CA LEU A 74 3.09 -10.59 -1.24
C LEU A 74 4.00 -9.97 -0.15
N LEU A 75 4.77 -10.83 0.49
CA LEU A 75 5.98 -10.47 1.24
C LEU A 75 7.18 -10.96 0.44
N ASP A 76 8.29 -10.25 0.47
CA ASP A 76 9.58 -10.70 -0.11
C ASP A 76 9.51 -11.03 -1.62
N VAL A 77 8.75 -10.26 -2.40
CA VAL A 77 8.51 -10.54 -3.83
C VAL A 77 9.61 -9.99 -4.72
N VAL A 78 10.03 -8.76 -4.51
CA VAL A 78 11.01 -8.05 -5.37
C VAL A 78 12.26 -7.64 -4.59
N ALA A 79 13.38 -7.47 -5.29
CA ALA A 79 14.60 -6.93 -4.69
C ALA A 79 14.48 -5.42 -4.49
N PRO A 80 15.19 -4.82 -3.51
CA PRO A 80 15.13 -3.37 -3.23
C PRO A 80 15.49 -2.45 -4.40
N ASN A 81 16.27 -2.92 -5.34
CA ASN A 81 16.64 -2.19 -6.56
C ASN A 81 15.67 -2.40 -7.73
N GLU A 82 14.65 -3.22 -7.56
CA GLU A 82 13.60 -3.43 -8.57
C GLU A 82 12.46 -2.43 -8.37
N GLN A 83 11.85 -2.01 -9.46
CA GLN A 83 10.67 -1.16 -9.41
C GLN A 83 9.41 -1.99 -9.16
N PHE A 84 8.51 -1.47 -8.34
CA PHE A 84 7.23 -2.11 -8.06
C PHE A 84 6.12 -1.06 -7.96
N SER A 85 5.14 -1.16 -8.83
CA SER A 85 4.06 -0.21 -8.97
C SER A 85 2.75 -0.69 -8.30
N ALA A 86 1.78 0.22 -8.16
CA ALA A 86 0.43 -0.15 -7.72
C ALA A 86 -0.29 -1.06 -8.74
N GLY A 87 0.07 -0.99 -10.03
CA GLY A 87 -0.43 -1.90 -11.06
C GLY A 87 0.11 -3.32 -10.86
N ASP A 88 1.42 -3.45 -10.61
CA ASP A 88 2.04 -4.75 -10.31
C ASP A 88 1.43 -5.36 -9.05
N TYR A 89 1.25 -4.54 -8.00
CA TYR A 89 0.56 -4.97 -6.79
C TYR A 89 -0.84 -5.50 -7.10
N SER A 90 -1.67 -4.74 -7.83
CA SER A 90 -3.04 -5.14 -8.15
C SER A 90 -3.08 -6.47 -8.90
N ARG A 91 -2.24 -6.64 -9.92
CA ARG A 91 -2.15 -7.87 -10.71
C ARG A 91 -1.77 -9.07 -9.83
N LEU A 92 -0.69 -8.97 -9.05
CA LEU A 92 -0.24 -10.07 -8.19
C LEU A 92 -1.22 -10.36 -7.05
N ALA A 93 -1.84 -9.32 -6.45
CA ALA A 93 -2.81 -9.50 -5.39
C ALA A 93 -4.08 -10.19 -5.89
N ARG A 94 -4.57 -9.86 -7.09
CA ARG A 94 -5.73 -10.52 -7.72
C ARG A 94 -5.44 -11.99 -8.00
N THR A 95 -4.24 -12.33 -8.51
CA THR A 95 -3.80 -13.71 -8.71
C THR A 95 -3.79 -14.47 -7.38
N ALA A 96 -3.15 -13.92 -6.34
CA ALA A 96 -3.11 -14.56 -5.02
C ALA A 96 -4.51 -14.75 -4.43
N ILE A 97 -5.40 -13.74 -4.53
CA ILE A 97 -6.80 -13.81 -4.07
C ILE A 97 -7.56 -14.94 -4.79
N ALA A 98 -7.42 -15.05 -6.11
CA ALA A 98 -8.06 -16.09 -6.90
C ALA A 98 -7.56 -17.49 -6.50
N GLU A 99 -6.25 -17.67 -6.32
CA GLU A 99 -5.64 -18.91 -5.87
C GLU A 99 -6.07 -19.32 -4.46
N ILE A 100 -6.16 -18.36 -3.53
CA ILE A 100 -6.65 -18.60 -2.16
C ILE A 100 -8.10 -19.08 -2.21
N SER A 101 -8.94 -18.37 -2.96
CA SER A 101 -10.37 -18.68 -3.08
C SER A 101 -10.62 -20.01 -3.78
N SER A 102 -9.83 -20.37 -4.81
CA SER A 102 -9.96 -21.66 -5.50
C SER A 102 -9.67 -22.87 -4.59
N ARG A 103 -8.90 -22.66 -3.51
CA ARG A 103 -8.65 -23.66 -2.46
C ARG A 103 -9.73 -23.67 -1.35
N GLY A 104 -10.83 -22.92 -1.51
CA GLY A 104 -11.87 -22.78 -0.50
C GLY A 104 -11.41 -22.02 0.76
N ARG A 105 -10.37 -21.18 0.66
CA ARG A 105 -9.85 -20.37 1.75
C ARG A 105 -10.28 -18.91 1.61
N VAL A 106 -10.28 -18.16 2.70
CA VAL A 106 -10.69 -16.76 2.71
C VAL A 106 -9.46 -15.85 2.50
N PRO A 107 -9.41 -15.05 1.43
CA PRO A 107 -8.34 -14.06 1.28
C PRO A 107 -8.57 -12.88 2.23
N ILE A 108 -7.51 -12.48 2.96
CA ILE A 108 -7.52 -11.36 3.91
C ILE A 108 -6.44 -10.37 3.50
N VAL A 109 -6.83 -9.31 2.84
CA VAL A 109 -5.94 -8.23 2.42
C VAL A 109 -5.67 -7.32 3.61
N ALA A 110 -4.41 -7.16 4.03
CA ALA A 110 -4.06 -6.36 5.19
C ALA A 110 -2.90 -5.40 4.92
N GLY A 111 -3.11 -4.12 5.14
CA GLY A 111 -2.03 -3.15 4.99
C GLY A 111 -2.42 -1.70 5.17
N GLY A 112 -1.42 -0.84 4.97
CA GLY A 112 -1.53 0.61 5.17
C GLY A 112 -1.41 1.43 3.89
N THR A 113 -1.20 0.80 2.73
CA THR A 113 -0.98 1.51 1.46
C THR A 113 -2.31 1.70 0.72
N GLY A 114 -2.98 2.84 0.97
CA GLY A 114 -4.31 3.12 0.41
C GLY A 114 -4.36 3.08 -1.12
N LEU A 115 -3.27 3.49 -1.81
CA LEU A 115 -3.19 3.38 -3.26
C LEU A 115 -3.21 1.92 -3.75
N TYR A 116 -2.54 1.02 -3.04
CA TYR A 116 -2.55 -0.42 -3.38
C TYR A 116 -3.94 -1.01 -3.19
N LEU A 117 -4.59 -0.69 -2.07
CA LEU A 117 -5.96 -1.13 -1.83
C LEU A 117 -6.90 -0.66 -2.93
N ARG A 118 -6.83 0.62 -3.30
CA ARG A 118 -7.65 1.19 -4.37
C ARG A 118 -7.36 0.53 -5.72
N ALA A 119 -6.08 0.34 -6.06
CA ALA A 119 -5.68 -0.34 -7.29
C ALA A 119 -6.23 -1.78 -7.36
N LEU A 120 -6.27 -2.47 -6.22
CA LEU A 120 -6.83 -3.81 -6.11
C LEU A 120 -8.35 -3.83 -6.29
N LEU A 121 -9.06 -3.02 -5.51
CA LEU A 121 -10.53 -3.10 -5.41
C LEU A 121 -11.25 -2.33 -6.52
N GLU A 122 -10.81 -1.10 -6.79
CA GLU A 122 -11.43 -0.23 -7.79
C GLU A 122 -10.77 -0.33 -9.18
N GLY A 123 -9.59 -0.94 -9.25
CA GLY A 123 -8.77 -0.94 -10.45
C GLY A 123 -8.03 0.38 -10.68
N LEU A 124 -7.19 0.38 -11.68
CA LEU A 124 -6.53 1.56 -12.22
C LEU A 124 -7.01 1.77 -13.66
N PHE A 125 -6.98 3.00 -14.13
CA PHE A 125 -7.15 3.26 -15.56
C PHE A 125 -5.93 2.73 -16.31
N ASP A 126 -6.14 2.28 -17.53
CA ASP A 126 -5.07 1.83 -18.41
C ASP A 126 -4.16 3.02 -18.79
N ALA A 127 -2.88 2.87 -18.53
CA ALA A 127 -1.90 3.91 -18.80
C ALA A 127 -0.58 3.29 -19.22
N PRO A 128 0.19 3.97 -20.09
CA PRO A 128 1.53 3.54 -20.47
C PRO A 128 2.41 3.21 -19.26
N ALA A 129 3.27 2.22 -19.43
CA ALA A 129 4.29 1.90 -18.45
C ALA A 129 5.13 3.14 -18.11
N ARG A 130 5.74 3.14 -16.94
CA ARG A 130 6.57 4.25 -16.47
C ARG A 130 7.82 4.36 -17.33
N ASP A 131 8.09 5.56 -17.87
CA ASP A 131 9.31 5.91 -18.60
C ASP A 131 10.21 6.77 -17.70
N GLU A 132 11.26 6.15 -17.14
CA GLU A 132 12.19 6.83 -16.25
C GLU A 132 12.98 7.94 -16.95
N ASN A 133 13.33 7.78 -18.24
CA ASN A 133 14.07 8.77 -19.00
C ASN A 133 13.20 10.03 -19.23
N LEU A 134 11.94 9.84 -19.61
CA LEU A 134 10.98 10.93 -19.76
C LEU A 134 10.74 11.62 -18.42
N ARG A 135 10.54 10.85 -17.36
CA ARG A 135 10.30 11.35 -16.01
C ARG A 135 11.47 12.17 -15.48
N GLU A 136 12.69 11.72 -15.69
CA GLU A 136 13.89 12.45 -15.27
C GLU A 136 14.03 13.79 -16.05
N ARG A 137 13.80 13.79 -17.36
CA ARG A 137 13.77 15.04 -18.15
C ARG A 137 12.70 16.03 -17.66
N LEU A 138 11.52 15.52 -17.30
CA LEU A 138 10.44 16.35 -16.73
C LEU A 138 10.82 16.88 -15.35
N ARG A 139 11.49 16.08 -14.50
CA ARG A 139 11.99 16.48 -13.18
C ARG A 139 13.04 17.58 -13.32
N GLN A 140 14.05 17.38 -14.16
CA GLN A 140 15.07 18.40 -14.45
C GLN A 140 14.46 19.70 -15.00
N THR A 141 13.38 19.58 -15.76
CA THR A 141 12.64 20.76 -16.23
C THR A 141 11.94 21.47 -15.07
N ALA A 142 11.36 20.71 -14.13
CA ALA A 142 10.75 21.28 -12.92
C ALA A 142 11.80 21.96 -12.02
N ASP A 143 12.97 21.35 -11.86
CA ASP A 143 14.07 21.91 -11.06
C ASP A 143 14.60 23.22 -11.66
N ARG A 144 14.73 23.30 -13.00
CA ARG A 144 15.22 24.50 -13.68
C ARG A 144 14.19 25.61 -13.81
N ARG A 145 12.90 25.30 -14.01
CA ARG A 145 11.84 26.27 -14.35
C ARG A 145 10.74 26.38 -13.30
N GLY A 146 10.82 25.58 -12.24
CA GLY A 146 9.86 25.50 -11.15
C GLY A 146 8.63 24.60 -11.46
N ALA A 147 8.00 24.11 -10.40
CA ALA A 147 6.81 23.23 -10.47
C ALA A 147 5.65 23.88 -11.24
N GLY A 148 5.45 25.18 -11.08
CA GLY A 148 4.41 25.93 -11.80
C GLY A 148 4.59 25.93 -13.33
N TYR A 149 5.81 25.80 -13.84
CA TYR A 149 6.04 25.70 -15.27
C TYR A 149 5.54 24.36 -15.82
N VAL A 150 5.89 23.26 -15.18
CA VAL A 150 5.43 21.91 -15.62
C VAL A 150 3.93 21.75 -15.44
N HIS A 151 3.33 22.40 -14.44
CA HIS A 151 1.88 22.43 -14.30
C HIS A 151 1.19 23.19 -15.43
N ARG A 152 1.74 24.36 -15.86
CA ARG A 152 1.23 25.06 -17.05
C ARG A 152 1.41 24.25 -18.34
N LEU A 153 2.47 23.43 -18.44
CA LEU A 153 2.63 22.50 -19.56
C LEU A 153 1.51 21.45 -19.57
N LEU A 154 1.21 20.87 -18.40
CA LEU A 154 0.07 19.97 -18.26
C LEU A 154 -1.25 20.65 -18.65
N GLN A 155 -1.46 21.90 -18.23
CA GLN A 155 -2.66 22.66 -18.57
C GLN A 155 -2.87 22.82 -20.08
N LYS A 156 -1.77 22.91 -20.86
CA LYS A 156 -1.85 22.99 -22.33
C LYS A 156 -2.15 21.64 -22.99
N LEU A 157 -1.69 20.54 -22.39
CA LEU A 157 -1.79 19.19 -22.96
C LEU A 157 -3.02 18.44 -22.46
N ASP A 158 -3.44 18.71 -21.22
CA ASP A 158 -4.57 18.10 -20.53
C ASP A 158 -5.14 19.09 -19.49
N ALA A 159 -5.98 20.00 -19.93
CA ALA A 159 -6.54 21.06 -19.08
C ALA A 159 -7.40 20.49 -17.95
N GLU A 160 -8.11 19.37 -18.20
CA GLU A 160 -8.93 18.71 -17.20
C GLU A 160 -8.08 18.07 -16.10
N ALA A 161 -6.99 17.39 -16.44
CA ALA A 161 -6.04 16.86 -15.46
C ALA A 161 -5.41 18.01 -14.64
N ALA A 162 -5.01 19.10 -15.28
CA ALA A 162 -4.44 20.26 -14.59
C ALA A 162 -5.42 20.90 -13.61
N ALA A 163 -6.71 20.96 -13.93
CA ALA A 163 -7.73 21.48 -13.03
C ALA A 163 -7.94 20.61 -11.78
N ARG A 164 -7.71 19.29 -11.89
CA ARG A 164 -7.85 18.32 -10.78
C ARG A 164 -6.58 18.18 -9.93
N ILE A 165 -5.41 18.52 -10.48
CA ILE A 165 -4.11 18.38 -9.82
C ILE A 165 -3.66 19.74 -9.32
N HIS A 166 -3.43 19.86 -8.01
CA HIS A 166 -2.94 21.12 -7.45
C HIS A 166 -1.57 21.50 -8.03
N ALA A 167 -1.33 22.77 -8.34
CA ALA A 167 -0.11 23.24 -8.99
C ALA A 167 1.20 22.91 -8.25
N ASN A 168 1.12 22.72 -6.93
CA ASN A 168 2.25 22.31 -6.08
C ASN A 168 2.40 20.78 -5.96
N ASP A 169 1.49 19.99 -6.54
CA ASP A 169 1.58 18.52 -6.53
C ASP A 169 2.46 18.04 -7.70
N LEU A 170 3.77 18.33 -7.59
CA LEU A 170 4.74 17.98 -8.61
C LEU A 170 4.72 16.49 -8.99
N PRO A 171 4.67 15.53 -8.05
CA PRO A 171 4.65 14.11 -8.39
C PRO A 171 3.47 13.72 -9.29
N LYS A 172 2.27 14.23 -9.01
CA LYS A 172 1.09 13.96 -9.85
C LYS A 172 1.15 14.69 -11.18
N THR A 173 1.63 15.91 -11.19
CA THR A 173 1.84 16.68 -12.43
C THR A 173 2.82 15.98 -13.37
N LEU A 174 3.95 15.49 -12.85
CA LEU A 174 4.93 14.73 -13.63
C LEU A 174 4.33 13.44 -14.18
N ARG A 175 3.55 12.70 -13.36
CA ARG A 175 2.90 11.47 -13.84
C ARG A 175 1.85 11.76 -14.91
N ALA A 176 1.06 12.80 -14.75
CA ALA A 176 0.07 13.19 -15.74
C ALA A 176 0.73 13.56 -17.09
N LEU A 177 1.82 14.34 -17.05
CA LEU A 177 2.60 14.67 -18.25
C LEU A 177 3.23 13.43 -18.89
N GLU A 178 3.82 12.54 -18.09
CA GLU A 178 4.40 11.29 -18.56
C GLU A 178 3.37 10.44 -19.32
N VAL A 179 2.17 10.25 -18.73
CA VAL A 179 1.08 9.49 -19.38
C VAL A 179 0.61 10.18 -20.66
N THR A 180 0.36 11.48 -20.59
CA THR A 180 -0.13 12.26 -21.74
C THR A 180 0.87 12.24 -22.91
N LEU A 181 2.16 12.41 -22.63
CA LEU A 181 3.21 12.41 -23.65
C LEU A 181 3.47 11.00 -24.22
N ALA A 182 3.46 9.97 -23.38
CA ALA A 182 3.68 8.60 -23.81
C ALA A 182 2.48 8.02 -24.59
N ALA A 183 1.25 8.39 -24.21
CA ALA A 183 0.04 7.96 -24.90
C ALA A 183 -0.26 8.78 -26.17
N GLY A 184 0.35 9.97 -26.31
CA GLY A 184 -0.01 10.92 -27.37
C GLY A 184 -1.45 11.48 -27.24
N ALA A 185 -2.08 11.33 -26.08
CA ALA A 185 -3.45 11.74 -25.78
C ALA A 185 -3.57 12.20 -24.31
N PRO A 186 -4.53 13.09 -23.97
CA PRO A 186 -4.77 13.50 -22.58
C PRO A 186 -4.94 12.31 -21.64
N MET A 187 -4.31 12.34 -20.44
CA MET A 187 -4.48 11.30 -19.44
C MET A 187 -5.95 11.16 -19.00
N THR A 188 -6.70 12.26 -19.05
CA THR A 188 -8.14 12.25 -18.75
C THR A 188 -8.95 11.38 -19.69
N SER A 189 -8.50 11.14 -20.92
CA SER A 189 -9.14 10.18 -21.83
C SER A 189 -9.11 8.76 -21.25
N ALA A 190 -7.96 8.33 -20.69
CA ALA A 190 -7.84 7.05 -20.03
C ALA A 190 -8.65 7.00 -18.70
N TRP A 191 -8.76 8.10 -17.96
CA TRP A 191 -9.63 8.18 -16.78
C TRP A 191 -11.10 7.96 -17.14
N ASN A 192 -11.55 8.54 -18.24
CA ASN A 192 -12.93 8.47 -18.71
C ASN A 192 -13.26 7.11 -19.35
N ALA A 193 -12.26 6.38 -19.85
CA ALA A 193 -12.41 5.02 -20.36
C ALA A 193 -12.78 4.01 -19.24
N GLY A 194 -12.59 4.40 -17.98
CA GLY A 194 -12.96 3.60 -16.82
C GLY A 194 -11.79 2.86 -16.16
N ARG A 195 -12.14 2.05 -15.19
CA ARG A 195 -11.24 1.21 -14.40
C ARG A 195 -11.72 -0.22 -14.48
N ASP A 196 -10.82 -1.16 -14.18
CA ASP A 196 -11.14 -2.58 -14.05
C ASP A 196 -11.29 -2.95 -12.55
N PRO A 197 -12.48 -2.84 -11.95
CA PRO A 197 -12.70 -3.18 -10.55
C PRO A 197 -12.60 -4.69 -10.31
N LEU A 198 -12.23 -5.08 -9.10
CA LEU A 198 -12.30 -6.47 -8.67
C LEU A 198 -13.76 -6.88 -8.48
N VAL A 199 -14.22 -7.83 -9.28
CA VAL A 199 -15.59 -8.38 -9.23
C VAL A 199 -15.59 -9.83 -8.76
N GLY A 200 -16.79 -10.35 -8.41
CA GLY A 200 -16.94 -11.75 -8.03
C GLY A 200 -16.65 -12.05 -6.56
N TYR A 201 -16.56 -11.03 -5.70
CA TYR A 201 -16.32 -11.18 -4.25
C TYR A 201 -17.31 -10.35 -3.43
N ARG A 202 -17.71 -10.87 -2.28
CA ARG A 202 -18.30 -10.09 -1.20
C ARG A 202 -17.18 -9.46 -0.39
N VAL A 203 -16.90 -8.18 -0.63
CA VAL A 203 -15.81 -7.47 0.04
C VAL A 203 -16.30 -6.87 1.35
N VAL A 204 -15.69 -7.27 2.48
CA VAL A 204 -15.94 -6.68 3.80
C VAL A 204 -14.70 -5.90 4.24
N LYS A 205 -14.86 -4.59 4.42
CA LYS A 205 -13.79 -3.70 4.88
C LYS A 205 -13.87 -3.54 6.40
N LEU A 206 -12.77 -3.84 7.09
CA LEU A 206 -12.60 -3.68 8.54
C LEU A 206 -11.56 -2.59 8.81
N GLY A 207 -11.95 -1.51 9.48
CA GLY A 207 -11.07 -0.39 9.77
C GLY A 207 -10.67 -0.34 11.24
N LEU A 208 -9.37 -0.32 11.55
CA LEU A 208 -8.90 -0.05 12.91
C LEU A 208 -8.74 1.45 13.13
N ASN A 209 -9.45 2.01 14.11
CA ASN A 209 -9.38 3.42 14.52
C ASN A 209 -9.21 3.53 16.06
N PRO A 210 -8.12 2.99 16.63
CA PRO A 210 -7.91 3.02 18.07
C PRO A 210 -7.67 4.44 18.58
N ASP A 211 -7.69 4.61 19.91
CA ASP A 211 -7.40 5.90 20.57
C ASP A 211 -6.08 6.49 20.05
N ARG A 212 -6.13 7.75 19.65
CA ARG A 212 -5.01 8.44 19.01
C ARG A 212 -3.79 8.60 19.92
N LYS A 213 -4.00 8.84 21.20
CA LYS A 213 -2.93 9.05 22.19
C LYS A 213 -2.18 7.71 22.39
N LEU A 214 -2.92 6.64 22.57
CA LEU A 214 -2.34 5.29 22.70
C LEU A 214 -1.65 4.86 21.41
N LEU A 215 -2.23 5.17 20.25
CA LEU A 215 -1.59 4.89 18.95
C LEU A 215 -0.22 5.58 18.83
N TYR A 216 -0.13 6.84 19.22
CA TYR A 216 1.13 7.60 19.16
C TYR A 216 2.18 7.02 20.12
N GLN A 217 1.79 6.63 21.33
CA GLN A 217 2.70 5.93 22.25
C GLN A 217 3.23 4.61 21.67
N ARG A 218 2.38 3.85 21.00
CA ARG A 218 2.81 2.61 20.31
C ARG A 218 3.75 2.89 19.13
N ILE A 219 3.50 3.96 18.39
CA ILE A 219 4.36 4.38 17.27
C ILE A 219 5.73 4.80 17.80
N ASP A 220 5.80 5.57 18.89
CA ASP A 220 7.03 6.04 19.49
C ASP A 220 7.88 4.86 20.00
N ARG A 221 7.27 3.98 20.80
CA ARG A 221 7.93 2.75 21.27
C ARG A 221 8.41 1.86 20.12
N ARG A 222 7.62 1.75 19.05
CA ARG A 222 8.01 0.96 17.88
C ARG A 222 9.23 1.55 17.17
N ALA A 223 9.37 2.88 17.08
CA ALA A 223 10.56 3.50 16.51
C ALA A 223 11.81 3.15 17.34
N GLU A 224 11.74 3.24 18.66
CA GLU A 224 12.81 2.79 19.56
C GLU A 224 13.17 1.31 19.33
N GLN A 225 12.16 0.45 19.28
CA GLN A 225 12.34 -0.99 19.05
C GLN A 225 12.98 -1.31 17.71
N MET A 226 12.70 -0.57 16.64
CA MET A 226 13.33 -0.76 15.34
C MET A 226 14.84 -0.53 15.40
N PHE A 227 15.29 0.56 16.01
CA PHE A 227 16.71 0.85 16.16
C PHE A 227 17.38 -0.16 17.10
N ALA A 228 16.78 -0.48 18.23
CA ALA A 228 17.28 -1.49 19.15
C ALA A 228 17.35 -2.89 18.53
N ALA A 229 16.49 -3.21 17.57
CA ALA A 229 16.48 -4.48 16.84
C ALA A 229 17.53 -4.56 15.71
N GLY A 230 18.28 -3.48 15.44
CA GLY A 230 19.35 -3.47 14.44
C GLY A 230 18.98 -2.82 13.11
N LEU A 231 18.11 -1.84 13.09
CA LEU A 231 17.73 -1.12 11.86
C LEU A 231 18.94 -0.48 11.16
N LEU A 232 19.96 -0.02 11.92
CA LEU A 232 21.19 0.53 11.34
C LEU A 232 21.94 -0.53 10.56
N GLN A 233 22.15 -1.71 11.15
CA GLN A 233 22.84 -2.83 10.52
C GLN A 233 22.10 -3.36 9.29
N GLU A 234 20.76 -3.48 9.38
CA GLU A 234 19.94 -3.85 8.22
C GLU A 234 20.09 -2.83 7.10
N THR A 235 20.07 -1.53 7.42
CA THR A 235 20.22 -0.45 6.43
C THR A 235 21.59 -0.47 5.77
N GLU A 236 22.66 -0.66 6.54
CA GLU A 236 24.04 -0.75 6.05
C GLU A 236 24.20 -1.92 5.07
N GLN A 237 23.67 -3.09 5.41
CA GLN A 237 23.70 -4.28 4.54
C GLN A 237 22.93 -4.05 3.22
N LEU A 238 21.77 -3.40 3.29
CA LEU A 238 20.97 -3.06 2.11
C LEU A 238 21.70 -2.05 1.21
N ILE A 239 22.36 -1.04 1.79
CA ILE A 239 23.17 -0.07 1.04
C ILE A 239 24.35 -0.77 0.35
N ALA A 240 25.07 -1.63 1.06
CA ALA A 240 26.21 -2.37 0.51
C ALA A 240 25.81 -3.27 -0.67
N ARG A 241 24.61 -3.85 -0.61
CA ARG A 241 24.12 -4.79 -1.62
C ARG A 241 23.41 -4.14 -2.80
N TYR A 242 22.62 -3.11 -2.56
CA TYR A 242 21.69 -2.53 -3.55
C TYR A 242 21.94 -1.06 -3.88
N GLY A 243 22.85 -0.39 -3.14
CA GLY A 243 23.12 1.04 -3.26
C GLY A 243 22.19 1.91 -2.40
N ALA A 244 22.70 3.08 -2.00
CA ALA A 244 22.00 4.01 -1.11
C ALA A 244 20.77 4.67 -1.75
N ASP A 245 20.72 4.75 -3.09
CA ASP A 245 19.69 5.46 -3.84
C ASP A 245 18.43 4.60 -4.13
N CYS A 246 18.42 3.33 -3.66
CA CYS A 246 17.25 2.47 -3.81
C CYS A 246 16.01 3.14 -3.22
N TRP A 247 14.94 3.20 -4.01
CA TRP A 247 13.70 3.87 -3.61
C TRP A 247 13.15 3.41 -2.24
N PRO A 248 13.09 2.11 -1.89
CA PRO A 248 12.55 1.69 -0.60
C PRO A 248 13.40 2.14 0.59
N LEU A 249 14.69 2.43 0.42
CA LEU A 249 15.55 3.02 1.45
C LEU A 249 15.20 4.49 1.77
N GLN A 250 14.37 5.14 0.96
CA GLN A 250 13.81 6.46 1.26
C GLN A 250 12.57 6.39 2.17
N SER A 251 12.11 5.20 2.52
CA SER A 251 10.98 5.02 3.44
C SER A 251 11.36 5.38 4.89
N LEU A 252 10.32 5.58 5.71
CA LEU A 252 10.48 5.93 7.12
C LEU A 252 11.23 4.83 7.88
N GLY A 253 12.12 5.23 8.73
CA GLY A 253 13.08 4.37 9.42
C GLY A 253 14.39 4.26 8.65
N TYR A 254 14.37 3.74 7.44
CA TYR A 254 15.58 3.57 6.62
C TYR A 254 16.25 4.89 6.24
N ARG A 255 15.48 5.90 5.85
CA ARG A 255 16.02 7.23 5.54
C ARG A 255 16.73 7.85 6.75
N GLN A 256 16.17 7.69 7.95
CA GLN A 256 16.80 8.17 9.18
C GLN A 256 18.04 7.34 9.54
N ALA A 257 17.97 6.03 9.38
CA ALA A 257 19.12 5.15 9.58
C ALA A 257 20.28 5.51 8.62
N GLN A 258 19.99 5.81 7.34
CA GLN A 258 21.00 6.31 6.41
C GLN A 258 21.64 7.62 6.89
N ALA A 259 20.85 8.56 7.45
CA ALA A 259 21.39 9.81 7.98
C ALA A 259 22.34 9.59 9.17
N VAL A 260 22.04 8.61 10.03
CA VAL A 260 22.97 8.21 11.12
C VAL A 260 24.24 7.61 10.54
N LEU A 261 24.16 6.70 9.57
CA LEU A 261 25.32 6.05 8.95
C LEU A 261 26.24 7.06 8.22
N ARG A 262 25.69 8.16 7.72
CA ARG A 262 26.48 9.26 7.14
C ARG A 262 27.02 10.25 8.16
N GLY A 263 26.62 10.17 9.44
CA GLY A 263 26.98 11.15 10.47
C GLY A 263 26.18 12.47 10.43
N ASP A 264 25.09 12.51 9.64
CA ASP A 264 24.22 13.70 9.53
C ASP A 264 23.33 13.90 10.74
N MET A 265 23.14 12.86 11.58
CA MET A 265 22.24 12.86 12.72
C MET A 265 22.66 11.81 13.75
N SER A 266 22.41 12.05 15.01
CA SER A 266 22.58 11.04 16.07
C SER A 266 21.46 9.99 16.01
N GLU A 267 21.71 8.81 16.60
CA GLU A 267 20.68 7.75 16.67
C GLU A 267 19.43 8.22 17.45
N ALA A 268 19.60 8.98 18.53
CA ALA A 268 18.49 9.54 19.30
C ALA A 268 17.61 10.48 18.46
N GLU A 269 18.23 11.35 17.65
CA GLU A 269 17.51 12.21 16.71
C GLU A 269 16.80 11.41 15.62
N ALA A 270 17.44 10.35 15.12
CA ALA A 270 16.86 9.46 14.10
C ALA A 270 15.62 8.72 14.63
N ILE A 271 15.66 8.21 15.88
CA ILE A 271 14.51 7.61 16.56
C ILE A 271 13.35 8.61 16.65
N ALA A 272 13.62 9.82 17.16
CA ALA A 272 12.62 10.86 17.29
C ALA A 272 12.01 11.28 15.95
N ALA A 273 12.84 11.43 14.90
CA ALA A 273 12.42 11.77 13.56
C ALA A 273 11.60 10.63 12.91
N THR A 274 11.97 9.37 13.15
CA THR A 274 11.24 8.18 12.70
C THR A 274 9.85 8.12 13.35
N ALA A 275 9.77 8.29 14.67
CA ALA A 275 8.52 8.35 15.42
C ALA A 275 7.59 9.45 14.89
N GLN A 276 8.12 10.66 14.73
CA GLN A 276 7.36 11.79 14.19
C GLN A 276 6.90 11.52 12.74
N GLY A 277 7.76 10.93 11.91
CA GLY A 277 7.43 10.53 10.54
C GLY A 277 6.28 9.52 10.49
N HIS A 278 6.30 8.51 11.35
CA HIS A 278 5.25 7.50 11.47
C HIS A 278 3.94 8.08 12.03
N ARG A 279 3.95 9.02 12.99
CA ARG A 279 2.74 9.73 13.44
C ARG A 279 2.10 10.53 12.29
N ASN A 280 2.90 11.23 11.50
CA ASN A 280 2.42 11.95 10.33
C ASN A 280 1.88 11.00 9.25
N TYR A 281 2.51 9.85 9.07
CA TYR A 281 2.04 8.82 8.14
C TYR A 281 0.71 8.21 8.60
N ALA A 282 0.58 7.86 9.88
CA ALA A 282 -0.68 7.39 10.46
C ALA A 282 -1.83 8.38 10.24
N LYS A 283 -1.57 9.68 10.41
CA LYS A 283 -2.54 10.75 10.14
C LYS A 283 -2.97 10.77 8.66
N ARG A 284 -2.01 10.66 7.72
CA ARG A 284 -2.33 10.59 6.29
C ARG A 284 -3.11 9.34 5.92
N GLN A 285 -2.76 8.17 6.49
CA GLN A 285 -3.49 6.92 6.29
C GLN A 285 -4.95 7.06 6.76
N MET A 286 -5.21 7.62 7.94
CA MET A 286 -6.57 7.86 8.43
C MET A 286 -7.36 8.85 7.57
N THR A 287 -6.70 9.90 7.06
CA THR A 287 -7.33 10.82 6.11
C THR A 287 -7.72 10.11 4.82
N TRP A 288 -6.93 9.15 4.37
CA TRP A 288 -7.23 8.34 3.19
C TRP A 288 -8.39 7.37 3.48
N PHE A 289 -8.27 6.54 4.52
CA PHE A 289 -9.23 5.48 4.80
C PHE A 289 -10.62 5.99 5.25
N ARG A 290 -10.72 7.18 5.81
CA ARG A 290 -12.02 7.80 6.11
C ARG A 290 -12.84 8.19 4.87
N ARG A 291 -12.21 8.18 3.70
CA ARG A 291 -12.91 8.39 2.41
C ARG A 291 -13.40 7.09 1.79
N GLU A 292 -12.95 5.95 2.31
CA GLU A 292 -13.44 4.65 1.88
C GLU A 292 -14.89 4.45 2.39
N GLN A 293 -15.74 3.96 1.51
CA GLN A 293 -17.14 3.65 1.84
C GLN A 293 -17.24 2.26 2.47
N ASP A 294 -18.31 2.04 3.24
CA ASP A 294 -18.69 0.74 3.81
C ASP A 294 -17.59 0.09 4.66
N VAL A 295 -16.91 0.89 5.47
CA VAL A 295 -15.89 0.41 6.40
C VAL A 295 -16.50 0.18 7.78
N ASN A 296 -16.40 -1.04 8.27
CA ASN A 296 -16.74 -1.41 9.65
C ASN A 296 -15.59 -1.00 10.57
N TRP A 297 -15.75 0.13 11.26
CA TRP A 297 -14.73 0.70 12.13
C TRP A 297 -14.74 0.06 13.52
N VAL A 298 -13.54 -0.30 14.01
CA VAL A 298 -13.32 -0.87 15.34
C VAL A 298 -12.30 -0.01 16.09
N GLU A 299 -12.66 0.44 17.29
CA GLU A 299 -11.84 1.35 18.13
C GLU A 299 -10.88 0.60 19.08
N LYS A 300 -10.37 -0.54 18.64
CA LYS A 300 -9.45 -1.42 19.38
C LYS A 300 -8.17 -1.68 18.61
N PHE A 301 -7.15 -2.17 19.30
CA PHE A 301 -5.88 -2.55 18.69
C PHE A 301 -5.83 -4.05 18.35
N GLY A 302 -5.20 -4.38 17.21
CA GLY A 302 -4.74 -5.72 16.90
C GLY A 302 -5.77 -6.81 17.20
N GLU A 303 -5.38 -7.84 17.96
CA GLU A 303 -6.25 -8.97 18.27
C GLU A 303 -7.41 -8.66 19.23
N GLU A 304 -7.33 -7.58 20.01
CA GLU A 304 -8.46 -7.13 20.85
C GLU A 304 -9.68 -6.75 20.00
N ALA A 305 -9.45 -6.39 18.73
CA ALA A 305 -10.49 -6.07 17.75
C ALA A 305 -11.18 -7.33 17.17
N LEU A 306 -10.66 -8.54 17.42
CA LEU A 306 -11.09 -9.76 16.72
C LEU A 306 -12.59 -10.04 16.85
N ALA A 307 -13.14 -9.97 18.06
CA ALA A 307 -14.56 -10.25 18.30
C ALA A 307 -15.48 -9.27 17.55
N ASP A 308 -15.13 -7.98 17.54
CA ASP A 308 -15.89 -6.96 16.84
C ASP A 308 -15.72 -7.09 15.31
N ALA A 309 -14.52 -7.43 14.85
CA ALA A 309 -14.21 -7.64 13.45
C ALA A 309 -14.93 -8.88 12.84
N MET A 310 -15.23 -9.89 13.65
CA MET A 310 -15.95 -11.09 13.20
C MET A 310 -17.45 -10.83 12.97
N ARG A 311 -18.08 -9.84 13.63
CA ARG A 311 -19.53 -9.58 13.52
C ARG A 311 -20.01 -9.32 12.10
N PRO A 312 -19.39 -8.39 11.32
CA PRO A 312 -19.85 -8.11 9.95
C PRO A 312 -19.54 -9.24 8.96
N LEU A 313 -18.70 -10.20 9.34
CA LEU A 313 -18.35 -11.36 8.50
C LEU A 313 -19.39 -12.47 8.58
N ALA A 314 -20.13 -12.57 9.69
CA ALA A 314 -21.15 -13.59 9.92
C ALA A 314 -22.48 -13.31 9.21
N VAL A 315 -22.66 -12.10 8.65
CA VAL A 315 -23.87 -11.73 7.90
C VAL A 315 -23.71 -12.25 6.47
N PRO A 316 -24.66 -13.06 5.96
CA PRO A 316 -24.59 -13.61 4.60
C PRO A 316 -24.67 -12.57 3.50
#